data_db0168fc92c6910939310439abb41a5b
#
_entry.id   db0168fc92c6910939310439abb41a5b
#
_cell.length_a   1.000
_cell.length_b   1.000
_cell.length_c   1.000
_cell.angle_alpha   90.00
_cell.angle_beta   90.00
_cell.angle_gamma   90.00
#
_symmetry.space_group_name_H-M   'P 1'
#
loop_
_entity.id
_entity.type
_entity.pdbx_description
1 polymer ?
#
loop_
_entity_poly.entity_id
_entity_poly.type
_entity_poly.pdbx_seq_one_letter_code
_entity_poly.pdbx_strand_id
1 'polypeptide(L)'
;MAHWNLVKHEGSIEVTEWRLPGDMTEPEVVEIVRRLVCRSLSEDEIINSSLPESDSKRYILLDQNGDPNVIHMGENPFYVARFVE
;
A
#
# COMPACT_ATOMS: atom_id res chain seq x y z
N MET A 1 9.86 -8.09 -19.90
CA MET A 1 10.60 -8.22 -18.65
C MET A 1 9.70 -8.08 -17.44
N ALA A 2 9.88 -8.96 -16.45
CA ALA A 2 9.07 -8.90 -15.24
C ALA A 2 9.36 -7.62 -14.44
N HIS A 3 8.31 -7.05 -13.89
CA HIS A 3 8.41 -5.85 -13.05
C HIS A 3 7.18 -5.73 -12.17
N TRP A 4 7.25 -4.87 -11.16
CA TRP A 4 6.07 -4.47 -10.40
C TRP A 4 5.54 -3.16 -10.96
N ASN A 5 4.24 -3.09 -11.15
CA ASN A 5 3.56 -1.88 -11.56
C ASN A 5 2.83 -1.31 -10.35
N LEU A 6 3.26 -0.13 -9.90
CA LEU A 6 2.70 0.54 -8.72
C LEU A 6 1.93 1.77 -9.18
N VAL A 7 0.65 1.83 -8.84
CA VAL A 7 -0.25 2.92 -9.27
C VAL A 7 -0.86 3.59 -8.05
N LYS A 8 -0.84 4.92 -8.05
CA LYS A 8 -1.53 5.74 -7.06
C LYS A 8 -2.87 6.18 -7.64
N HIS A 9 -3.93 6.00 -6.86
CA HIS A 9 -5.28 6.43 -7.21
C HIS A 9 -5.79 7.48 -6.24
N GLU A 10 -6.46 8.50 -6.76
CA GLU A 10 -7.23 9.44 -5.96
C GLU A 10 -8.68 9.36 -6.43
N GLY A 11 -9.55 8.77 -5.61
CA GLY A 11 -10.88 8.39 -6.04
C GLY A 11 -10.79 7.35 -7.15
N SER A 12 -11.43 7.59 -8.29
CA SER A 12 -11.38 6.69 -9.45
C SER A 12 -10.30 7.06 -10.46
N ILE A 13 -9.48 8.09 -10.18
CA ILE A 13 -8.50 8.63 -11.11
C ILE A 13 -7.11 8.12 -10.78
N GLU A 14 -6.40 7.57 -11.77
CA GLU A 14 -4.99 7.23 -11.64
C GLU A 14 -4.17 8.52 -11.72
N VAL A 15 -3.35 8.78 -10.69
CA VAL A 15 -2.58 10.02 -10.60
C VAL A 15 -1.13 9.81 -11.03
N THR A 16 -0.53 8.71 -10.60
CA THR A 16 0.89 8.44 -10.83
C THR A 16 1.09 6.93 -10.96
N GLU A 17 2.08 6.57 -11.78
CA GLU A 17 2.46 5.18 -11.98
C GLU A 17 3.97 5.06 -11.88
N TRP A 18 4.45 4.00 -11.24
CA TRP A 18 5.87 3.68 -11.13
C TRP A 18 6.11 2.24 -11.52
N ARG A 19 7.28 1.99 -12.09
CA ARG A 19 7.74 0.64 -12.37
C ARG A 19 8.85 0.30 -11.39
N LEU A 20 8.70 -0.81 -10.67
CA LEU A 20 9.69 -1.29 -9.72
C LEU A 20 10.38 -2.53 -10.28
N PRO A 21 11.64 -2.80 -9.89
CA PRO A 21 12.36 -3.98 -10.37
C PRO A 21 11.61 -5.28 -10.09
N GLY A 22 11.63 -6.19 -11.06
CA GLY A 22 10.92 -7.47 -10.94
C GLY A 22 11.53 -8.44 -9.94
N ASP A 23 12.78 -8.21 -9.52
CA ASP A 23 13.45 -9.03 -8.53
C ASP A 23 13.15 -8.62 -7.08
N MET A 24 12.37 -7.58 -6.88
CA MET A 24 11.90 -7.22 -5.54
C MET A 24 10.89 -8.25 -5.04
N THR A 25 11.01 -8.59 -3.77
CA THR A 25 10.06 -9.51 -3.13
C THR A 25 8.77 -8.79 -2.79
N GLU A 26 7.70 -9.55 -2.58
CA GLU A 26 6.41 -8.96 -2.16
C GLU A 26 6.54 -8.16 -0.86
N PRO A 27 7.21 -8.66 0.20
CA PRO A 27 7.39 -7.86 1.42
C PRO A 27 8.12 -6.54 1.18
N GLU A 28 9.09 -6.52 0.27
CA GLU A 28 9.78 -5.27 -0.06
C GLU A 28 8.87 -4.27 -0.73
N VAL A 29 8.01 -4.73 -1.65
CA VAL A 29 7.05 -3.87 -2.33
C VAL A 29 5.98 -3.40 -1.34
N VAL A 30 5.50 -4.27 -0.46
CA VAL A 30 4.55 -3.91 0.60
C VAL A 30 5.11 -2.77 1.46
N GLU A 31 6.39 -2.83 1.81
CA GLU A 31 7.02 -1.77 2.61
C GLU A 31 7.02 -0.42 1.88
N ILE A 32 7.30 -0.42 0.58
CA ILE A 32 7.26 0.81 -0.22
C ILE A 32 5.83 1.38 -0.21
N VAL A 33 4.83 0.54 -0.46
CA VAL A 33 3.43 0.97 -0.49
C VAL A 33 3.01 1.54 0.86
N ARG A 34 3.40 0.86 1.94
CA ARG A 34 3.07 1.31 3.30
C ARG A 34 3.65 2.68 3.60
N ARG A 35 4.89 2.94 3.18
CA ARG A 35 5.53 4.25 3.37
C ARG A 35 4.82 5.34 2.59
N LEU A 36 4.37 5.04 1.38
CA LEU A 36 3.61 5.99 0.57
C LEU A 36 2.27 6.32 1.19
N VAL A 37 1.56 5.33 1.69
CA VAL A 37 0.28 5.54 2.39
C VAL A 37 0.48 6.45 3.60
N CYS A 38 1.55 6.26 4.36
CA CYS A 38 1.83 7.06 5.55
C CYS A 38 1.98 8.54 5.25
N ARG A 39 2.36 8.92 4.05
CA ARG A 39 2.48 10.33 3.67
C ARG A 39 1.16 11.09 3.72
N SER A 40 0.05 10.37 3.64
CA SER A 40 -1.30 10.95 3.67
C SER A 40 -1.96 10.82 5.04
N LEU A 41 -1.25 10.26 6.01
CA LEU A 41 -1.78 10.02 7.35
C LEU A 41 -1.19 10.99 8.37
N SER A 42 -1.97 11.30 9.41
CA SER A 42 -1.47 12.03 10.57
C SER A 42 -0.61 11.10 11.43
N GLU A 43 0.16 11.68 12.33
CA GLU A 43 0.97 10.92 13.28
C GLU A 43 0.10 9.95 14.09
N ASP A 44 -1.05 10.42 14.56
CA ASP A 44 -1.97 9.58 15.33
C ASP A 44 -2.52 8.43 14.50
N GLU A 45 -2.83 8.67 13.23
CA GLU A 45 -3.30 7.62 12.34
C GLU A 45 -2.22 6.56 12.11
N ILE A 46 -0.97 6.98 11.95
CA ILE A 46 0.15 6.05 11.78
C ILE A 46 0.32 5.20 13.03
N ILE A 47 0.32 5.83 14.20
CA ILE A 47 0.47 5.12 15.48
C ILE A 47 -0.65 4.11 15.66
N ASN A 48 -1.90 4.54 15.48
CA ASN A 48 -3.06 3.66 15.69
C ASN A 48 -3.12 2.54 14.66
N SER A 49 -2.67 2.78 13.43
CA SER A 49 -2.61 1.74 12.39
C SER A 49 -1.48 0.74 12.63
N SER A 50 -0.54 1.06 13.48
CA SER A 50 0.62 0.20 13.79
C SER A 50 0.45 -0.58 15.09
N LEU A 51 -0.67 -0.42 15.78
CA LEU A 51 -0.93 -1.13 17.03
C LEU A 51 -1.13 -2.64 16.77
N PRO A 52 -0.94 -3.48 17.80
CA PRO A 52 -1.20 -4.91 17.68
C PRO A 52 -2.65 -5.19 17.28
N GLU A 53 -2.87 -6.27 16.55
CA GLU A 53 -4.21 -6.66 16.07
C GLU A 53 -5.24 -6.80 17.20
N SER A 54 -4.80 -7.15 18.39
CA SER A 54 -5.67 -7.30 19.55
C SER A 54 -6.11 -5.98 20.17
N ASP A 55 -5.52 -4.86 19.76
CA ASP A 55 -5.86 -3.55 20.34
C ASP A 55 -7.13 -3.00 19.70
N SER A 56 -8.12 -2.66 20.54
CA SER A 56 -9.42 -2.14 20.05
C SER A 56 -9.33 -0.76 19.40
N LYS A 57 -8.23 -0.04 19.61
CA LYS A 57 -8.01 1.29 19.03
C LYS A 57 -7.28 1.24 17.69
N ARG A 58 -6.92 0.04 17.24
CA ARG A 58 -6.17 -0.13 16.01
C ARG A 58 -7.00 0.24 14.79
N TYR A 59 -6.40 1.01 13.88
CA TYR A 59 -6.97 1.33 12.58
C TYR A 59 -6.45 0.36 11.52
N ILE A 60 -7.17 0.21 10.42
CA ILE A 60 -6.80 -0.69 9.33
C ILE A 60 -6.16 0.03 8.14
N LEU A 61 -5.76 1.29 8.31
CA LEU A 61 -5.27 2.15 7.21
C LEU A 61 -3.99 1.64 6.55
N LEU A 62 -3.18 0.86 7.28
CA LEU A 62 -1.95 0.27 6.76
C LEU A 62 -2.08 -1.22 6.47
N ASP A 63 -3.27 -1.77 6.57
CA ASP A 63 -3.50 -3.18 6.29
C ASP A 63 -3.66 -3.40 4.79
N GLN A 64 -3.11 -4.52 4.34
CA GLN A 64 -3.24 -4.93 2.96
C GLN A 64 -4.66 -5.43 2.71
N ASN A 65 -5.26 -5.01 1.60
CA ASN A 65 -6.57 -5.48 1.22
C ASN A 65 -6.50 -6.98 0.86
N GLY A 66 -7.63 -7.66 0.95
CA GLY A 66 -7.69 -9.12 0.88
C GLY A 66 -7.51 -9.77 -0.49
N ASP A 67 -7.21 -9.03 -1.55
CA ASP A 67 -6.99 -9.62 -2.87
C ASP A 67 -5.60 -10.29 -2.92
N PRO A 68 -5.51 -11.60 -3.13
CA PRO A 68 -4.22 -12.30 -3.11
C PRO A 68 -3.34 -11.98 -4.33
N ASN A 69 -3.89 -11.38 -5.37
CA ASN A 69 -3.17 -11.13 -6.62
C ASN A 69 -2.54 -9.75 -6.70
N VAL A 70 -2.91 -8.84 -5.80
CA VAL A 70 -2.40 -7.48 -5.80
C VAL A 70 -2.15 -7.01 -4.37
N ILE A 71 -1.23 -6.05 -4.26
CA ILE A 71 -1.00 -5.33 -3.01
C ILE A 71 -1.84 -4.07 -3.09
N HIS A 72 -2.79 -3.90 -2.19
CA HIS A 72 -3.71 -2.77 -2.20
C HIS A 72 -3.79 -2.19 -0.78
N MET A 73 -3.41 -0.93 -0.62
CA MET A 73 -3.43 -0.24 0.66
C MET A 73 -3.91 1.19 0.53
N GLY A 74 -4.48 1.71 1.62
CA GLY A 74 -4.95 3.08 1.71
C GLY A 74 -6.41 3.21 1.28
N GLU A 75 -6.98 4.38 1.51
CA GLU A 75 -8.37 4.66 1.16
C GLU A 75 -8.47 5.76 0.11
N ASN A 76 -7.94 6.95 0.41
CA ASN A 76 -7.98 8.06 -0.52
C ASN A 76 -6.85 9.05 -0.15
N PRO A 77 -5.71 9.02 -0.82
CA PRO A 77 -5.39 8.15 -1.96
C PRO A 77 -5.15 6.69 -1.54
N PHE A 78 -5.28 5.77 -2.49
CA PHE A 78 -4.88 4.39 -2.29
C PHE A 78 -3.87 3.98 -3.35
N TYR A 79 -3.15 2.89 -3.07
CA TYR A 79 -2.06 2.40 -3.92
C TYR A 79 -2.29 0.94 -4.26
N VAL A 80 -2.02 0.58 -5.50
CA VAL A 80 -2.14 -0.80 -5.99
C VAL A 80 -0.82 -1.19 -6.66
N ALA A 81 -0.25 -2.29 -6.23
CA ALA A 81 0.94 -2.85 -6.88
C ALA A 81 0.63 -4.24 -7.42
N ARG A 82 1.03 -4.48 -8.68
CA ARG A 82 0.84 -5.76 -9.37
C ARG A 82 2.15 -6.23 -9.96
N PHE A 83 2.39 -7.54 -9.88
CA PHE A 83 3.52 -8.13 -10.57
C PHE A 83 3.12 -8.40 -12.02
N VAL A 84 3.93 -7.93 -12.96
CA VAL A 84 3.69 -8.06 -14.41
C VAL A 84 4.87 -8.83 -15.01
N GLU A 85 4.60 -9.91 -15.69
CA GLU A 85 5.62 -10.71 -16.38
C GLU A 85 5.93 -10.24 -17.78
#